data_09dee4191a489f502f4c26a984e71c2a
#
_entry.id   09dee4191a489f502f4c26a984e71c2a
#
_cell.length_a   1.000
_cell.length_b   1.000
_cell.length_c   1.000
_cell.angle_alpha   90.00
_cell.angle_beta   90.00
_cell.angle_gamma   90.00
#
_symmetry.space_group_name_H-M   'P 1'
#
loop_
_entity.id
_entity.type
_entity.pdbx_description
1 polymer ?
#
loop_
_entity_poly.entity_id
_entity_poly.type
_entity_poly.pdbx_seq_one_letter_code
_entity_poly.pdbx_strand_id
1 'polypeptide(L)'
;MSQTFQIYLVRLLIATTLFTGTMFSQHHPDLQEFSYDFFSWRAITQPATSDDINRVERPVGWVPDYSPESLVKHKQRYQDFRSRLSSISRQGWSRSDSVDYLLLHSAVERVNWELNVLRLPERNPDFYIHQTLGILFELLLIHSPMTGQRAQELLTRFRSIPKTLEHGMKNLNDPVSAFADIALSNGINVRNKLRDCVNALKPVVEPNMHRGLLNATEDAADALENYLNWLADEQPRMSNRFSVGREQYEYFLRQIALIPYDPDQLLLMGAQEWDRSVSFYEYELKRNEGLAESRYFRSSKAQIARSKRDEISIRRFLERKDIMSVPVWLQHYNNLPIPPWLAPLSHMGVNDDLTSETRLNENAVSYIPEPGPNLAYFNRSSAQDPRPIIIHEGVPGHYFQMAISWANKNPIRRHFFDSGPIEGIGFYVEELMLQHGLFEDRPRSREIIYSFMRLRALRVDVDVKLALGMYSIEGAAKFLEETVPMDHETALWEARFFSLTPGQAISYQIGKLQIMSLIADARVEFGDNFSLRHYHDYMMENGNIPIALQHWEYLEETNDLLKLWQKHK
;
A
#
# COMPACT_ATOMS: atom_id res chain seq x y z
N MET A 1 -60.44 -6.20 23.38
CA MET A 1 -59.11 -6.12 22.78
C MET A 1 -58.51 -4.78 23.20
N SER A 2 -57.51 -4.84 24.08
CA SER A 2 -57.03 -3.69 24.83
C SER A 2 -56.13 -2.77 23.96
N GLN A 3 -56.13 -1.47 24.26
CA GLN A 3 -55.28 -0.46 23.63
C GLN A 3 -53.79 -0.82 23.60
N THR A 4 -53.34 -1.72 24.47
CA THR A 4 -51.99 -2.23 24.53
C THR A 4 -51.60 -3.10 23.31
N PHE A 5 -52.56 -3.79 22.71
CA PHE A 5 -52.31 -4.63 21.53
C PHE A 5 -52.15 -3.81 20.23
N GLN A 6 -52.80 -2.66 20.14
CA GLN A 6 -52.68 -1.74 19.01
C GLN A 6 -51.30 -1.04 19.01
N ILE A 7 -50.76 -0.70 20.16
CA ILE A 7 -49.42 -0.05 20.28
C ILE A 7 -48.32 -1.04 19.89
N TYR A 8 -48.43 -2.31 20.18
CA TYR A 8 -47.47 -3.34 19.75
C TYR A 8 -47.53 -3.62 18.25
N LEU A 9 -48.71 -3.59 17.66
CA LEU A 9 -48.86 -3.77 16.20
C LEU A 9 -48.30 -2.60 15.40
N VAL A 10 -48.48 -1.37 15.89
CA VAL A 10 -47.90 -0.16 15.25
C VAL A 10 -46.38 -0.09 15.40
N ARG A 11 -45.84 -0.54 16.55
CA ARG A 11 -44.36 -0.64 16.72
C ARG A 11 -43.76 -1.78 15.91
N LEU A 12 -44.45 -2.88 15.68
CA LEU A 12 -43.98 -3.97 14.81
C LEU A 12 -44.06 -3.59 13.34
N LEU A 13 -45.05 -2.78 12.91
CA LEU A 13 -45.15 -2.26 11.54
C LEU A 13 -44.11 -1.15 11.25
N ILE A 14 -43.75 -0.34 12.24
CA ILE A 14 -42.69 0.65 12.11
C ILE A 14 -41.30 -0.02 12.09
N ALA A 15 -41.08 -1.09 12.84
CA ALA A 15 -39.84 -1.85 12.81
C ALA A 15 -39.63 -2.65 11.50
N THR A 16 -40.75 -3.10 10.84
CA THR A 16 -40.65 -3.81 9.56
C THR A 16 -40.55 -2.87 8.35
N THR A 17 -40.92 -1.59 8.47
CA THR A 17 -40.74 -0.59 7.39
C THR A 17 -39.39 0.11 7.44
N LEU A 18 -38.61 -0.04 8.51
CA LEU A 18 -37.25 0.49 8.62
C LEU A 18 -36.17 -0.47 8.05
N PHE A 19 -36.53 -1.70 7.66
CA PHE A 19 -35.58 -2.70 7.16
C PHE A 19 -35.72 -3.06 5.65
N THR A 20 -36.57 -2.35 4.89
CA THR A 20 -36.72 -2.58 3.45
C THR A 20 -36.44 -1.34 2.60
N GLY A 21 -35.55 -0.50 3.06
CA GLY A 21 -35.07 0.65 2.32
C GLY A 21 -33.56 0.65 2.23
N THR A 22 -32.93 -0.40 1.68
CA THR A 22 -31.71 -0.16 0.90
C THR A 22 -32.14 0.65 -0.31
N MET A 23 -32.40 1.95 -0.10
CA MET A 23 -32.25 2.92 -1.19
C MET A 23 -30.80 2.73 -1.63
N PHE A 24 -30.61 2.08 -2.78
CA PHE A 24 -29.41 2.27 -3.56
C PHE A 24 -29.33 3.78 -3.76
N SER A 25 -28.53 4.47 -2.95
CA SER A 25 -28.15 5.85 -3.18
C SER A 25 -27.63 5.88 -4.61
N GLN A 26 -28.40 6.44 -5.55
CA GLN A 26 -27.84 6.74 -6.86
C GLN A 26 -26.78 7.80 -6.56
N HIS A 27 -25.51 7.40 -6.65
CA HIS A 27 -24.37 8.29 -6.46
C HIS A 27 -24.53 9.51 -7.38
N HIS A 28 -24.08 10.67 -6.90
CA HIS A 28 -24.28 11.93 -7.62
C HIS A 28 -23.66 11.83 -9.04
N PRO A 29 -24.44 12.06 -10.12
CA PRO A 29 -23.98 11.82 -11.49
C PRO A 29 -22.69 12.58 -11.86
N ASP A 30 -22.58 13.84 -11.42
CA ASP A 30 -21.41 14.70 -11.71
C ASP A 30 -20.13 14.15 -11.06
N LEU A 31 -20.24 13.55 -9.85
CA LEU A 31 -19.09 12.91 -9.19
C LEU A 31 -18.66 11.64 -9.91
N GLN A 32 -19.61 10.87 -10.42
CA GLN A 32 -19.29 9.64 -11.19
C GLN A 32 -18.64 9.97 -12.53
N GLU A 33 -19.19 10.95 -13.28
CA GLU A 33 -18.57 11.41 -14.52
C GLU A 33 -17.16 11.94 -14.29
N PHE A 34 -16.99 12.77 -13.24
CA PHE A 34 -15.67 13.27 -12.85
C PHE A 34 -14.71 12.12 -12.52
N SER A 35 -15.16 11.14 -11.73
CA SER A 35 -14.31 10.01 -11.30
C SER A 35 -13.85 9.16 -12.47
N TYR A 36 -14.74 8.90 -13.44
CA TYR A 36 -14.41 8.16 -14.65
C TYR A 36 -13.27 8.86 -15.44
N ASP A 37 -13.42 10.16 -15.69
CA ASP A 37 -12.42 10.95 -16.41
C ASP A 37 -11.08 11.00 -15.65
N PHE A 38 -11.14 11.21 -14.34
CA PHE A 38 -9.96 11.35 -13.49
C PHE A 38 -9.19 10.03 -13.39
N PHE A 39 -9.85 8.92 -13.03
CA PHE A 39 -9.17 7.64 -12.86
C PHE A 39 -8.73 7.03 -14.21
N SER A 40 -9.45 7.27 -15.31
CA SER A 40 -8.98 6.91 -16.65
C SER A 40 -7.70 7.66 -17.02
N TRP A 41 -7.61 8.93 -16.68
CA TRP A 41 -6.38 9.70 -16.85
C TRP A 41 -5.25 9.22 -15.93
N ARG A 42 -5.55 8.87 -14.67
CA ARG A 42 -4.55 8.32 -13.74
C ARG A 42 -4.05 6.94 -14.18
N ALA A 43 -4.88 6.10 -14.77
CA ALA A 43 -4.45 4.81 -15.33
C ALA A 43 -3.32 4.97 -16.36
N ILE A 44 -3.21 6.13 -17.01
CA ILE A 44 -2.15 6.44 -17.99
C ILE A 44 -0.99 7.18 -17.33
N THR A 45 -1.27 8.10 -16.40
CA THR A 45 -0.29 9.09 -15.92
C THR A 45 0.24 8.85 -14.52
N GLN A 46 -0.39 7.99 -13.72
CA GLN A 46 0.12 7.66 -12.39
C GLN A 46 1.49 6.99 -12.52
N PRO A 47 2.53 7.47 -11.83
CA PRO A 47 3.84 6.84 -11.90
C PRO A 47 3.82 5.41 -11.32
N ALA A 48 4.70 4.55 -11.82
CA ALA A 48 5.09 3.35 -11.11
C ALA A 48 5.89 3.75 -9.86
N THR A 49 5.60 3.14 -8.73
CA THR A 49 6.25 3.40 -7.46
C THR A 49 6.72 2.10 -6.81
N SER A 50 7.52 2.19 -5.77
CA SER A 50 7.85 1.04 -4.91
C SER A 50 6.72 0.68 -3.95
N ASP A 51 5.70 1.52 -3.83
CA ASP A 51 4.49 1.23 -3.08
C ASP A 51 3.65 0.22 -3.86
N ASP A 52 3.61 -1.01 -3.39
CA ASP A 52 3.09 -2.15 -4.13
C ASP A 52 1.60 -2.37 -3.96
N ILE A 53 1.00 -1.70 -2.99
CA ILE A 53 -0.39 -1.93 -2.62
C ILE A 53 -1.30 -1.40 -3.73
N ASN A 54 -0.88 -0.34 -4.42
CA ASN A 54 -1.67 0.31 -5.47
C ASN A 54 -1.08 0.12 -6.87
N ARG A 55 -1.12 -1.09 -7.39
CA ARG A 55 -0.79 -1.32 -8.79
C ARG A 55 -1.98 -0.99 -9.69
N VAL A 56 -1.79 0.03 -10.50
CA VAL A 56 -2.81 0.49 -11.45
C VAL A 56 -2.80 -0.41 -12.68
N GLU A 57 -3.96 -0.92 -13.06
CA GLU A 57 -4.11 -1.62 -14.35
C GLU A 57 -3.87 -0.64 -15.51
N ARG A 58 -2.91 -0.97 -16.35
CA ARG A 58 -2.51 -0.15 -17.48
C ARG A 58 -3.24 -0.57 -18.76
N PRO A 59 -3.63 0.37 -19.63
CA PRO A 59 -4.17 0.01 -20.93
C PRO A 59 -3.14 -0.74 -21.78
N VAL A 60 -3.62 -1.58 -22.70
CA VAL A 60 -2.77 -2.37 -23.61
C VAL A 60 -1.81 -1.45 -24.39
N GLY A 61 -0.55 -1.82 -24.43
CA GLY A 61 0.49 -1.04 -25.12
C GLY A 61 0.96 0.21 -24.37
N TRP A 62 0.55 0.39 -23.12
CA TRP A 62 0.99 1.52 -22.30
C TRP A 62 2.50 1.53 -22.09
N VAL A 63 3.06 2.74 -22.17
CA VAL A 63 4.42 3.08 -21.75
C VAL A 63 4.41 4.41 -21.00
N PRO A 64 5.34 4.64 -20.05
CA PRO A 64 5.41 5.92 -19.35
C PRO A 64 5.82 7.04 -20.30
N ASP A 65 5.13 8.18 -20.21
CA ASP A 65 5.49 9.39 -20.95
C ASP A 65 5.69 10.57 -19.99
N TYR A 66 6.93 10.79 -19.64
CA TYR A 66 7.41 11.93 -18.85
C TYR A 66 8.28 12.86 -19.70
N SER A 67 7.94 13.03 -21.00
CA SER A 67 8.55 14.08 -21.81
C SER A 67 8.28 15.45 -21.18
N PRO A 68 9.16 16.47 -21.39
CA PRO A 68 8.92 17.82 -20.90
C PRO A 68 7.55 18.36 -21.31
N GLU A 69 7.10 18.06 -22.53
CA GLU A 69 5.82 18.47 -23.07
C GLU A 69 4.65 17.77 -22.35
N SER A 70 4.79 16.47 -22.02
CA SER A 70 3.77 15.72 -21.29
C SER A 70 3.68 16.18 -19.83
N LEU A 71 4.79 16.52 -19.19
CA LEU A 71 4.78 17.09 -17.84
C LEU A 71 4.02 18.42 -17.76
N VAL A 72 4.19 19.28 -18.76
CA VAL A 72 3.40 20.53 -18.86
C VAL A 72 1.90 20.22 -18.97
N LYS A 73 1.53 19.24 -19.82
CA LYS A 73 0.13 18.81 -19.98
C LYS A 73 -0.41 18.18 -18.69
N HIS A 74 0.39 17.40 -17.97
CA HIS A 74 -0.04 16.79 -16.68
C HIS A 74 -0.31 17.88 -15.64
N LYS A 75 0.56 18.89 -15.50
CA LYS A 75 0.34 20.04 -14.61
C LYS A 75 -0.93 20.84 -15.01
N GLN A 76 -1.15 21.05 -16.30
CA GLN A 76 -2.36 21.71 -16.80
C GLN A 76 -3.61 20.88 -16.48
N ARG A 77 -3.60 19.58 -16.77
CA ARG A 77 -4.75 18.69 -16.55
C ARG A 77 -5.09 18.55 -15.07
N TYR A 78 -4.09 18.58 -14.19
CA TYR A 78 -4.31 18.67 -12.75
C TYR A 78 -5.12 19.93 -12.38
N GLN A 79 -4.74 21.09 -12.90
CA GLN A 79 -5.45 22.36 -12.63
C GLN A 79 -6.90 22.32 -13.15
N ASP A 80 -7.12 21.71 -14.32
CA ASP A 80 -8.45 21.54 -14.89
C ASP A 80 -9.31 20.62 -13.98
N PHE A 81 -8.79 19.50 -13.51
CA PHE A 81 -9.49 18.62 -12.58
C PHE A 81 -9.80 19.33 -11.26
N ARG A 82 -8.84 20.03 -10.69
CA ARG A 82 -9.03 20.79 -9.44
C ARG A 82 -10.15 21.84 -9.57
N SER A 83 -10.13 22.60 -10.65
CA SER A 83 -11.13 23.63 -10.94
C SER A 83 -12.51 23.00 -11.17
N ARG A 84 -12.59 21.96 -11.98
CA ARG A 84 -13.83 21.23 -12.28
C ARG A 84 -14.43 20.61 -11.01
N LEU A 85 -13.63 19.94 -10.16
CA LEU A 85 -14.11 19.36 -8.92
C LEU A 85 -14.69 20.43 -7.97
N SER A 86 -13.99 21.57 -7.84
CA SER A 86 -14.44 22.67 -6.98
C SER A 86 -15.73 23.34 -7.47
N SER A 87 -16.08 23.22 -8.75
CA SER A 87 -17.28 23.81 -9.36
C SER A 87 -18.53 22.92 -9.24
N ILE A 88 -18.40 21.67 -8.82
CA ILE A 88 -19.54 20.76 -8.64
C ILE A 88 -20.44 21.28 -7.51
N SER A 89 -21.75 21.45 -7.80
CA SER A 89 -22.73 21.89 -6.81
C SER A 89 -22.90 20.83 -5.72
N ARG A 90 -22.84 21.27 -4.47
CA ARG A 90 -23.04 20.40 -3.30
C ARG A 90 -24.48 20.40 -2.76
N GLN A 91 -25.41 21.04 -3.49
CA GLN A 91 -26.78 21.13 -3.06
C GLN A 91 -27.47 19.76 -3.11
N GLY A 92 -28.07 19.36 -2.00
CA GLY A 92 -28.83 18.12 -1.90
C GLY A 92 -27.99 16.84 -1.76
N TRP A 93 -26.69 16.97 -1.50
CA TRP A 93 -25.81 15.81 -1.30
C TRP A 93 -26.18 15.04 -0.04
N SER A 94 -26.10 13.72 -0.17
CA SER A 94 -26.05 12.81 0.97
C SER A 94 -24.70 12.89 1.67
N ARG A 95 -24.59 12.27 2.85
CA ARG A 95 -23.29 12.10 3.52
C ARG A 95 -22.33 11.29 2.66
N SER A 96 -22.80 10.22 2.04
CA SER A 96 -22.01 9.38 1.14
C SER A 96 -21.47 10.17 -0.05
N ASP A 97 -22.28 11.03 -0.69
CA ASP A 97 -21.80 11.93 -1.76
C ASP A 97 -20.71 12.88 -1.27
N SER A 98 -20.85 13.38 -0.04
CA SER A 98 -19.87 14.27 0.58
C SER A 98 -18.55 13.54 0.87
N VAL A 99 -18.61 12.29 1.32
CA VAL A 99 -17.43 11.41 1.48
C VAL A 99 -16.77 11.17 0.12
N ASP A 100 -17.55 10.79 -0.89
CA ASP A 100 -17.05 10.54 -2.24
C ASP A 100 -16.35 11.77 -2.86
N TYR A 101 -16.90 12.97 -2.63
CA TYR A 101 -16.24 14.23 -3.01
C TYR A 101 -14.88 14.41 -2.32
N LEU A 102 -14.80 14.13 -1.01
CA LEU A 102 -13.55 14.26 -0.26
C LEU A 102 -12.50 13.22 -0.70
N LEU A 103 -12.93 12.02 -1.10
CA LEU A 103 -12.05 11.03 -1.72
C LEU A 103 -11.47 11.56 -3.03
N LEU A 104 -12.32 12.12 -3.91
CA LEU A 104 -11.86 12.72 -5.16
C LEU A 104 -10.95 13.92 -4.93
N HIS A 105 -11.26 14.76 -3.93
CA HIS A 105 -10.41 15.88 -3.55
C HIS A 105 -9.02 15.39 -3.12
N SER A 106 -8.95 14.41 -2.22
CA SER A 106 -7.70 13.80 -1.79
C SER A 106 -6.90 13.23 -2.98
N ALA A 107 -7.57 12.49 -3.88
CA ALA A 107 -6.93 11.91 -5.05
C ALA A 107 -6.37 12.97 -6.02
N VAL A 108 -7.09 14.09 -6.20
CA VAL A 108 -6.61 15.23 -7.03
C VAL A 108 -5.42 15.93 -6.35
N GLU A 109 -5.49 16.18 -5.04
CA GLU A 109 -4.39 16.82 -4.30
C GLU A 109 -3.14 15.92 -4.19
N ARG A 110 -3.29 14.59 -4.30
CA ARG A 110 -2.15 13.66 -4.45
C ARG A 110 -1.37 13.92 -5.74
N VAL A 111 -2.03 14.27 -6.83
CA VAL A 111 -1.33 14.68 -8.07
C VAL A 111 -0.52 15.96 -7.86
N ASN A 112 -1.06 16.91 -7.08
CA ASN A 112 -0.31 18.10 -6.67
C ASN A 112 0.95 17.74 -5.87
N TRP A 113 0.81 16.80 -4.94
CA TRP A 113 1.91 16.29 -4.15
C TRP A 113 3.04 15.72 -5.02
N GLU A 114 2.69 14.85 -5.97
CA GLU A 114 3.63 14.22 -6.89
C GLU A 114 4.36 15.22 -7.81
N LEU A 115 3.59 16.13 -8.43
CA LEU A 115 4.10 17.01 -9.49
C LEU A 115 4.68 18.34 -9.00
N ASN A 116 4.14 18.92 -7.92
CA ASN A 116 4.47 20.27 -7.51
C ASN A 116 5.19 20.34 -6.15
N VAL A 117 4.90 19.42 -5.22
CA VAL A 117 5.55 19.38 -3.91
C VAL A 117 6.78 18.50 -3.94
N LEU A 118 6.64 17.20 -4.20
CA LEU A 118 7.77 16.29 -4.36
C LEU A 118 8.55 16.57 -5.64
N ARG A 119 7.88 17.04 -6.68
CA ARG A 119 8.46 17.32 -8.00
C ARG A 119 9.23 16.09 -8.52
N LEU A 120 8.59 14.91 -8.43
CA LEU A 120 9.24 13.61 -8.66
C LEU A 120 10.06 13.57 -9.95
N PRO A 121 9.56 14.00 -11.14
CA PRO A 121 10.34 13.96 -12.37
C PRO A 121 11.54 14.93 -12.40
N GLU A 122 11.53 15.98 -11.56
CA GLU A 122 12.56 17.04 -11.57
C GLU A 122 13.63 16.81 -10.50
N ARG A 123 13.29 16.12 -9.40
CA ARG A 123 14.12 15.98 -8.22
C ARG A 123 14.57 14.56 -7.88
N ASN A 124 13.82 13.55 -8.35
CA ASN A 124 14.08 12.18 -7.95
C ASN A 124 14.69 11.34 -9.10
N PRO A 125 16.01 11.11 -9.12
CA PRO A 125 16.64 10.21 -10.09
C PRO A 125 16.08 8.78 -10.06
N ASP A 126 15.74 8.25 -8.87
CA ASP A 126 15.20 6.90 -8.73
C ASP A 126 13.77 6.76 -9.31
N PHE A 127 13.05 7.87 -9.45
CA PHE A 127 11.79 7.91 -10.19
C PHE A 127 11.92 7.27 -11.58
N TYR A 128 13.00 7.57 -12.33
CA TYR A 128 13.21 7.00 -13.67
C TYR A 128 13.63 5.54 -13.64
N ILE A 129 14.25 5.08 -12.57
CA ILE A 129 14.50 3.64 -12.35
C ILE A 129 13.15 2.91 -12.19
N HIS A 130 12.20 3.47 -11.44
CA HIS A 130 10.85 2.90 -11.33
C HIS A 130 10.06 2.99 -12.65
N GLN A 131 10.19 4.08 -13.44
CA GLN A 131 9.56 4.17 -14.75
C GLN A 131 10.23 3.29 -15.83
N THR A 132 11.27 2.54 -15.48
CA THR A 132 11.97 1.59 -16.36
C THR A 132 12.00 0.19 -15.79
N LEU A 133 12.79 -0.08 -14.76
CA LEU A 133 12.87 -1.40 -14.13
C LEU A 133 11.59 -1.76 -13.35
N GLY A 134 10.99 -0.78 -12.67
CA GLY A 134 9.75 -0.99 -11.92
C GLY A 134 8.59 -1.45 -12.80
N ILE A 135 8.39 -0.83 -13.97
CA ILE A 135 7.32 -1.24 -14.91
C ILE A 135 7.56 -2.64 -15.52
N LEU A 136 8.82 -3.08 -15.63
CA LEU A 136 9.13 -4.46 -16.02
C LEU A 136 8.79 -5.42 -14.87
N PHE A 137 9.20 -5.06 -13.65
CA PHE A 137 8.90 -5.82 -12.44
C PHE A 137 7.38 -6.03 -12.28
N GLU A 138 6.57 -4.97 -12.36
CA GLU A 138 5.10 -5.05 -12.27
C GLU A 138 4.52 -6.09 -13.26
N LEU A 139 5.00 -6.08 -14.50
CA LEU A 139 4.49 -7.02 -15.51
C LEU A 139 5.01 -8.45 -15.30
N LEU A 140 6.24 -8.63 -14.84
CA LEU A 140 6.85 -9.93 -14.55
C LEU A 140 6.28 -10.58 -13.29
N LEU A 141 5.80 -9.77 -12.35
CA LEU A 141 5.23 -10.21 -11.09
C LEU A 141 3.90 -10.95 -11.25
N ILE A 142 3.08 -10.59 -12.23
CA ILE A 142 1.75 -11.17 -12.46
C ILE A 142 1.88 -12.69 -12.58
N HIS A 143 1.09 -13.43 -11.77
CA HIS A 143 1.15 -14.89 -11.72
C HIS A 143 0.56 -15.58 -12.94
N SER A 144 -0.41 -14.95 -13.59
CA SER A 144 -1.07 -15.51 -14.78
C SER A 144 -0.05 -15.90 -15.87
N PRO A 145 -0.35 -16.87 -16.73
CA PRO A 145 0.57 -17.34 -17.78
C PRO A 145 1.10 -16.20 -18.67
N MET A 146 2.34 -16.34 -19.11
CA MET A 146 2.96 -15.41 -20.06
C MET A 146 2.34 -15.61 -21.45
N THR A 147 1.23 -14.93 -21.72
CA THR A 147 0.55 -14.94 -23.03
C THR A 147 1.35 -14.19 -24.09
N GLY A 148 1.07 -14.40 -25.37
CA GLY A 148 1.68 -13.63 -26.46
C GLY A 148 1.44 -12.13 -26.34
N GLN A 149 0.26 -11.70 -25.88
CA GLN A 149 -0.04 -10.28 -25.61
C GLN A 149 0.85 -9.74 -24.49
N ARG A 150 0.98 -10.44 -23.37
CA ARG A 150 1.83 -10.03 -22.24
C ARG A 150 3.30 -9.99 -22.62
N ALA A 151 3.78 -10.93 -23.43
CA ALA A 151 5.13 -10.91 -23.99
C ALA A 151 5.35 -9.69 -24.91
N GLN A 152 4.34 -9.32 -25.72
CA GLN A 152 4.39 -8.12 -26.56
C GLN A 152 4.40 -6.83 -25.72
N GLU A 153 3.64 -6.76 -24.66
CA GLU A 153 3.68 -5.63 -23.70
C GLU A 153 5.05 -5.50 -23.04
N LEU A 154 5.63 -6.63 -22.61
CA LEU A 154 6.98 -6.64 -22.05
C LEU A 154 8.01 -6.09 -23.06
N LEU A 155 7.95 -6.55 -24.33
CA LEU A 155 8.81 -6.03 -25.41
C LEU A 155 8.61 -4.52 -25.62
N THR A 156 7.38 -4.05 -25.56
CA THR A 156 7.04 -2.62 -25.71
C THR A 156 7.63 -1.80 -24.56
N ARG A 157 7.53 -2.28 -23.32
CA ARG A 157 8.14 -1.62 -22.14
C ARG A 157 9.68 -1.60 -22.24
N PHE A 158 10.32 -2.70 -22.61
CA PHE A 158 11.77 -2.71 -22.85
C PHE A 158 12.21 -1.63 -23.85
N ARG A 159 11.48 -1.52 -24.99
CA ARG A 159 11.77 -0.53 -26.04
C ARG A 159 11.53 0.91 -25.61
N SER A 160 10.73 1.18 -24.59
CA SER A 160 10.48 2.53 -24.09
C SER A 160 11.62 3.05 -23.19
N ILE A 161 12.43 2.16 -22.59
CA ILE A 161 13.45 2.49 -21.59
C ILE A 161 14.44 3.56 -22.09
N PRO A 162 15.06 3.46 -23.28
CA PRO A 162 16.03 4.45 -23.71
C PRO A 162 15.45 5.87 -23.74
N LYS A 163 14.24 6.01 -24.27
CA LYS A 163 13.59 7.32 -24.37
C LYS A 163 13.15 7.86 -23.02
N THR A 164 12.66 6.99 -22.12
CA THR A 164 12.28 7.37 -20.75
C THR A 164 13.47 7.95 -19.99
N LEU A 165 14.65 7.34 -20.11
CA LEU A 165 15.88 7.82 -19.46
C LEU A 165 16.44 9.09 -20.10
N GLU A 166 16.32 9.23 -21.43
CA GLU A 166 16.67 10.49 -22.12
C GLU A 166 15.81 11.66 -21.60
N HIS A 167 14.51 11.44 -21.40
CA HIS A 167 13.63 12.43 -20.78
C HIS A 167 14.03 12.69 -19.32
N GLY A 168 14.42 11.65 -18.57
CA GLY A 168 14.92 11.78 -17.21
C GLY A 168 16.09 12.72 -17.08
N MET A 169 17.13 12.53 -17.89
CA MET A 169 18.30 13.41 -17.91
C MET A 169 17.96 14.87 -18.26
N LYS A 170 16.92 15.11 -19.07
CA LYS A 170 16.45 16.47 -19.40
C LYS A 170 15.63 17.12 -18.29
N ASN A 171 14.84 16.33 -17.56
CA ASN A 171 13.92 16.82 -16.54
C ASN A 171 14.58 17.06 -15.19
N LEU A 172 15.61 16.29 -14.84
CA LEU A 172 16.34 16.36 -13.57
C LEU A 172 17.15 17.68 -13.48
N ASN A 173 16.44 18.78 -13.21
CA ASN A 173 17.00 20.12 -13.10
C ASN A 173 17.31 20.57 -11.66
N ASP A 174 16.80 19.82 -10.66
CA ASP A 174 17.05 20.04 -9.22
C ASP A 174 17.19 18.67 -8.50
N PRO A 175 18.05 17.75 -9.02
CA PRO A 175 18.14 16.40 -8.49
C PRO A 175 18.71 16.36 -7.08
N VAL A 176 18.28 15.34 -6.30
CA VAL A 176 18.70 15.13 -4.91
C VAL A 176 19.75 14.03 -4.86
N SER A 177 20.91 14.32 -4.25
CA SER A 177 22.06 13.41 -4.16
C SER A 177 21.69 12.06 -3.50
N ALA A 178 20.96 12.10 -2.36
CA ALA A 178 20.52 10.88 -1.68
C ALA A 178 19.59 10.00 -2.54
N PHE A 179 18.77 10.60 -3.40
CA PHE A 179 17.92 9.86 -4.33
C PHE A 179 18.70 9.31 -5.53
N ALA A 180 19.80 9.96 -5.90
CA ALA A 180 20.76 9.41 -6.86
C ALA A 180 21.46 8.16 -6.29
N ASP A 181 21.82 8.13 -5.01
CA ASP A 181 22.38 6.94 -4.35
C ASP A 181 21.42 5.75 -4.42
N ILE A 182 20.12 6.00 -4.23
CA ILE A 182 19.09 4.95 -4.34
C ILE A 182 19.03 4.42 -5.78
N ALA A 183 18.97 5.32 -6.77
CA ALA A 183 18.97 4.97 -8.18
C ALA A 183 20.20 4.14 -8.60
N LEU A 184 21.39 4.55 -8.15
CA LEU A 184 22.64 3.84 -8.40
C LEU A 184 22.63 2.45 -7.78
N SER A 185 22.13 2.32 -6.53
CA SER A 185 21.99 1.05 -5.84
C SER A 185 21.03 0.10 -6.55
N ASN A 186 19.86 0.57 -6.98
CA ASN A 186 18.86 -0.21 -7.71
C ASN A 186 19.38 -0.67 -9.08
N GLY A 187 20.24 0.13 -9.72
CA GLY A 187 20.86 -0.16 -11.01
C GLY A 187 22.08 -1.08 -10.99
N ILE A 188 22.55 -1.55 -9.82
CA ILE A 188 23.74 -2.41 -9.74
C ILE A 188 23.56 -3.67 -10.58
N ASN A 189 24.55 -3.97 -11.47
CA ASN A 189 24.57 -5.12 -12.36
C ASN A 189 23.33 -5.21 -13.29
N VAL A 190 22.74 -4.09 -13.65
CA VAL A 190 21.47 -4.04 -14.39
C VAL A 190 21.49 -4.85 -15.69
N ARG A 191 22.56 -4.79 -16.48
CA ARG A 191 22.71 -5.57 -17.72
C ARG A 191 22.55 -7.06 -17.48
N ASN A 192 23.25 -7.61 -16.51
CA ASN A 192 23.18 -9.03 -16.18
C ASN A 192 21.78 -9.40 -15.66
N LYS A 193 21.20 -8.58 -14.76
CA LYS A 193 19.84 -8.78 -14.25
C LYS A 193 18.82 -8.86 -15.38
N LEU A 194 18.85 -7.93 -16.35
CA LEU A 194 17.92 -7.92 -17.48
C LEU A 194 18.13 -9.12 -18.42
N ARG A 195 19.38 -9.50 -18.70
CA ARG A 195 19.70 -10.70 -19.48
C ARG A 195 19.19 -11.97 -18.79
N ASP A 196 19.36 -12.08 -17.49
CA ASP A 196 18.89 -13.22 -16.70
C ASP A 196 17.36 -13.33 -16.73
N CYS A 197 16.64 -12.20 -16.58
CA CYS A 197 15.18 -12.14 -16.76
C CYS A 197 14.76 -12.71 -18.12
N VAL A 198 15.31 -12.19 -19.22
CA VAL A 198 14.92 -12.57 -20.57
C VAL A 198 15.35 -14.00 -20.91
N ASN A 199 16.51 -14.45 -20.44
CA ASN A 199 16.93 -15.84 -20.61
C ASN A 199 15.98 -16.82 -19.88
N ALA A 200 15.54 -16.46 -18.68
CA ALA A 200 14.58 -17.27 -17.91
C ALA A 200 13.17 -17.29 -18.52
N LEU A 201 12.82 -16.29 -19.33
CA LEU A 201 11.55 -16.24 -20.05
C LEU A 201 11.49 -17.13 -21.31
N LYS A 202 12.62 -17.57 -21.87
CA LYS A 202 12.66 -18.37 -23.11
C LYS A 202 11.75 -19.60 -23.12
N PRO A 203 11.60 -20.37 -22.00
CA PRO A 203 10.72 -21.54 -21.98
C PRO A 203 9.22 -21.20 -22.00
N VAL A 204 8.83 -19.96 -21.68
CA VAL A 204 7.43 -19.53 -21.49
C VAL A 204 6.96 -18.50 -22.51
N VAL A 205 7.86 -18.02 -23.37
CA VAL A 205 7.59 -17.05 -24.43
C VAL A 205 7.77 -17.70 -25.80
N GLU A 206 6.95 -17.32 -26.76
CA GLU A 206 7.00 -17.79 -28.15
C GLU A 206 8.41 -17.58 -28.77
N PRO A 207 8.97 -18.59 -29.50
CA PRO A 207 10.33 -18.49 -30.07
C PRO A 207 10.57 -17.31 -31.00
N ASN A 208 9.54 -16.84 -31.71
CA ASN A 208 9.61 -15.67 -32.58
C ASN A 208 9.86 -14.35 -31.82
N MET A 209 9.52 -14.30 -30.52
CA MET A 209 9.74 -13.13 -29.65
C MET A 209 11.16 -13.07 -29.08
N HIS A 210 11.90 -14.20 -29.00
CA HIS A 210 13.18 -14.28 -28.30
C HIS A 210 14.20 -13.26 -28.81
N ARG A 211 14.36 -13.16 -30.15
CA ARG A 211 15.31 -12.22 -30.75
C ARG A 211 14.94 -10.76 -30.48
N GLY A 212 13.63 -10.45 -30.56
CA GLY A 212 13.11 -9.10 -30.30
C GLY A 212 13.35 -8.69 -28.85
N LEU A 213 13.07 -9.58 -27.90
CA LEU A 213 13.30 -9.35 -26.47
C LEU A 213 14.81 -9.18 -26.17
N LEU A 214 15.67 -10.06 -26.68
CA LEU A 214 17.12 -9.94 -26.47
C LEU A 214 17.67 -8.63 -26.99
N ASN A 215 17.32 -8.20 -28.20
CA ASN A 215 17.79 -6.93 -28.76
C ASN A 215 17.30 -5.74 -27.92
N ALA A 216 16.01 -5.71 -27.57
CA ALA A 216 15.45 -4.63 -26.74
C ALA A 216 16.06 -4.61 -25.32
N THR A 217 16.48 -5.76 -24.80
CA THR A 217 17.18 -5.88 -23.53
C THR A 217 18.57 -5.23 -23.58
N GLU A 218 19.33 -5.44 -24.67
CA GLU A 218 20.65 -4.81 -24.82
C GLU A 218 20.52 -3.30 -24.95
N ASP A 219 19.57 -2.82 -25.79
CA ASP A 219 19.31 -1.39 -25.95
C ASP A 219 18.90 -0.73 -24.60
N ALA A 220 18.07 -1.42 -23.82
CA ALA A 220 17.67 -0.96 -22.50
C ALA A 220 18.81 -0.97 -21.49
N ALA A 221 19.67 -2.00 -21.51
CA ALA A 221 20.83 -2.09 -20.65
C ALA A 221 21.86 -0.99 -20.96
N ASP A 222 22.14 -0.72 -22.23
CA ASP A 222 23.02 0.38 -22.65
C ASP A 222 22.49 1.73 -22.15
N ALA A 223 21.19 1.97 -22.29
CA ALA A 223 20.57 3.22 -21.84
C ALA A 223 20.61 3.37 -20.30
N LEU A 224 20.35 2.28 -19.55
CA LEU A 224 20.42 2.29 -18.08
C LEU A 224 21.85 2.52 -17.59
N GLU A 225 22.85 1.82 -18.16
CA GLU A 225 24.25 2.04 -17.79
C GLU A 225 24.70 3.48 -18.10
N ASN A 226 24.30 4.03 -19.24
CA ASN A 226 24.56 5.43 -19.57
C ASN A 226 23.91 6.41 -18.58
N TYR A 227 22.66 6.15 -18.18
CA TYR A 227 21.96 6.96 -17.18
C TYR A 227 22.65 6.90 -15.81
N LEU A 228 23.02 5.71 -15.35
CA LEU A 228 23.70 5.51 -14.07
C LEU A 228 25.10 6.15 -14.05
N ASN A 229 25.86 6.06 -15.14
CA ASN A 229 27.15 6.74 -15.29
C ASN A 229 26.98 8.26 -15.23
N TRP A 230 25.99 8.79 -15.96
CA TRP A 230 25.66 10.22 -15.91
C TRP A 230 25.27 10.67 -14.49
N LEU A 231 24.45 9.87 -13.78
CA LEU A 231 24.10 10.16 -12.38
C LEU A 231 25.32 10.22 -11.47
N ALA A 232 26.24 9.27 -11.59
CA ALA A 232 27.45 9.22 -10.79
C ALA A 232 28.36 10.44 -11.04
N ASP A 233 28.45 10.90 -12.29
CA ASP A 233 29.23 12.09 -12.67
C ASP A 233 28.60 13.41 -12.18
N GLU A 234 27.25 13.49 -12.17
CA GLU A 234 26.53 14.69 -11.75
C GLU A 234 26.26 14.74 -10.23
N GLN A 235 26.25 13.61 -9.53
CA GLN A 235 25.87 13.49 -8.11
C GLN A 235 26.60 14.48 -7.18
N PRO A 236 27.92 14.76 -7.32
CA PRO A 236 28.62 15.74 -6.48
C PRO A 236 28.07 17.18 -6.55
N ARG A 237 27.28 17.49 -7.60
CA ARG A 237 26.66 18.79 -7.81
C ARG A 237 25.20 18.85 -7.38
N MET A 238 24.59 17.70 -7.01
CA MET A 238 23.18 17.59 -6.67
C MET A 238 22.88 18.18 -5.28
N SER A 239 21.62 18.53 -5.08
CA SER A 239 21.13 19.04 -3.81
C SER A 239 21.15 17.94 -2.73
N ASN A 240 21.55 18.30 -1.50
CA ASN A 240 21.42 17.40 -0.33
C ASN A 240 20.06 17.52 0.36
N ARG A 241 19.17 18.42 -0.11
CA ARG A 241 17.88 18.69 0.53
C ARG A 241 16.82 17.74 -0.01
N PHE A 242 16.54 16.65 0.70
CA PHE A 242 15.48 15.69 0.36
C PHE A 242 14.16 15.93 1.13
N SER A 243 14.21 16.49 2.34
CA SER A 243 13.03 16.69 3.20
C SER A 243 12.04 17.69 2.61
N VAL A 244 10.76 17.45 2.84
CA VAL A 244 9.66 18.32 2.40
C VAL A 244 9.41 19.48 3.37
N GLY A 245 9.75 19.34 4.65
CA GLY A 245 9.52 20.31 5.72
C GLY A 245 8.10 20.25 6.29
N ARG A 246 7.93 20.93 7.44
CA ARG A 246 6.69 20.85 8.24
C ARG A 246 5.44 21.27 7.47
N GLU A 247 5.48 22.41 6.80
CA GLU A 247 4.32 22.96 6.09
C GLU A 247 3.78 21.99 5.02
N GLN A 248 4.68 21.40 4.22
CA GLN A 248 4.30 20.48 3.17
C GLN A 248 3.86 19.12 3.74
N TYR A 249 4.47 18.70 4.85
CA TYR A 249 4.07 17.48 5.52
C TYR A 249 2.68 17.60 6.14
N GLU A 250 2.36 18.74 6.78
CA GLU A 250 1.01 19.04 7.28
C GLU A 250 -0.03 19.16 6.15
N TYR A 251 0.37 19.70 4.99
CA TYR A 251 -0.48 19.69 3.80
C TYR A 251 -0.82 18.25 3.38
N PHE A 252 0.18 17.36 3.33
CA PHE A 252 -0.03 15.93 3.03
C PHE A 252 -1.02 15.30 4.02
N LEU A 253 -0.79 15.47 5.31
CA LEU A 253 -1.64 14.91 6.35
C LEU A 253 -3.10 15.36 6.21
N ARG A 254 -3.33 16.66 5.93
CA ARG A 254 -4.67 17.24 5.95
C ARG A 254 -5.42 17.14 4.63
N GLN A 255 -4.73 17.24 3.49
CA GLN A 255 -5.39 17.31 2.19
C GLN A 255 -5.40 15.99 1.43
N ILE A 256 -4.47 15.09 1.77
CA ILE A 256 -4.27 13.83 1.05
C ILE A 256 -4.62 12.64 1.94
N ALA A 257 -3.88 12.41 3.03
CA ALA A 257 -4.12 11.29 3.92
C ALA A 257 -5.34 11.48 4.84
N LEU A 258 -5.84 12.71 4.98
CA LEU A 258 -6.95 13.08 5.87
C LEU A 258 -6.73 12.61 7.30
N ILE A 259 -5.51 12.77 7.80
CA ILE A 259 -5.09 12.44 9.17
C ILE A 259 -5.23 13.69 10.05
N PRO A 260 -6.08 13.65 11.11
CA PRO A 260 -6.42 14.82 11.91
C PRO A 260 -5.39 15.13 13.03
N TYR A 261 -4.14 14.78 12.82
CA TYR A 261 -3.04 14.98 13.77
C TYR A 261 -1.92 15.80 13.14
N ASP A 262 -1.26 16.64 13.94
CA ASP A 262 -0.03 17.31 13.53
C ASP A 262 1.22 16.44 13.78
N PRO A 263 2.40 16.80 13.23
CA PRO A 263 3.61 16.00 13.38
C PRO A 263 4.04 15.74 14.83
N ASP A 264 3.82 16.67 15.74
CA ASP A 264 4.20 16.52 17.15
C ASP A 264 3.26 15.53 17.86
N GLN A 265 1.98 15.57 17.54
CA GLN A 265 1.01 14.58 18.01
C GLN A 265 1.34 13.17 17.49
N LEU A 266 1.72 13.06 16.21
CA LEU A 266 2.14 11.77 15.63
C LEU A 266 3.35 11.19 16.36
N LEU A 267 4.37 12.01 16.63
CA LEU A 267 5.55 11.58 17.41
C LEU A 267 5.18 11.09 18.81
N LEU A 268 4.27 11.81 19.50
CA LEU A 268 3.79 11.39 20.82
C LEU A 268 3.05 10.05 20.76
N MET A 269 2.15 9.87 19.78
CA MET A 269 1.43 8.61 19.58
C MET A 269 2.38 7.46 19.25
N GLY A 270 3.38 7.70 18.40
CA GLY A 270 4.43 6.72 18.08
C GLY A 270 5.24 6.31 19.31
N ALA A 271 5.64 7.28 20.16
CA ALA A 271 6.38 7.01 21.39
C ALA A 271 5.57 6.18 22.39
N GLN A 272 4.27 6.48 22.59
CA GLN A 272 3.39 5.70 23.45
C GLN A 272 3.24 4.24 22.97
N GLU A 273 3.08 4.04 21.67
CA GLU A 273 2.98 2.70 21.08
C GLU A 273 4.33 1.95 21.13
N TRP A 274 5.45 2.66 21.03
CA TRP A 274 6.76 2.07 21.25
C TRP A 274 6.88 1.52 22.68
N ASP A 275 6.59 2.32 23.71
CA ASP A 275 6.64 1.90 25.12
C ASP A 275 5.74 0.68 25.37
N ARG A 276 4.53 0.70 24.82
CA ARG A 276 3.58 -0.42 24.90
C ARG A 276 4.13 -1.68 24.23
N SER A 277 4.64 -1.55 23.00
CA SER A 277 5.12 -2.67 22.19
C SER A 277 6.35 -3.34 22.81
N VAL A 278 7.30 -2.53 23.32
CA VAL A 278 8.49 -3.05 24.02
C VAL A 278 8.08 -3.80 25.27
N SER A 279 7.21 -3.21 26.10
CA SER A 279 6.74 -3.85 27.33
C SER A 279 6.05 -5.18 27.06
N PHE A 280 5.17 -5.23 26.07
CA PHE A 280 4.48 -6.47 25.72
C PHE A 280 5.41 -7.51 25.10
N TYR A 281 6.41 -7.09 24.34
CA TYR A 281 7.44 -7.99 23.83
C TYR A 281 8.23 -8.66 24.96
N GLU A 282 8.67 -7.88 25.97
CA GLU A 282 9.37 -8.40 27.15
C GLU A 282 8.47 -9.35 27.97
N TYR A 283 7.18 -9.03 28.13
CA TYR A 283 6.23 -9.95 28.80
C TYR A 283 6.09 -11.26 28.06
N GLU A 284 6.06 -11.24 26.71
CA GLU A 284 5.96 -12.43 25.90
C GLU A 284 7.24 -13.27 25.92
N LEU A 285 8.41 -12.62 25.87
CA LEU A 285 9.70 -13.30 26.05
C LEU A 285 9.75 -14.04 27.40
N LYS A 286 9.33 -13.36 28.47
CA LYS A 286 9.28 -13.97 29.80
C LYS A 286 8.28 -15.11 29.89
N ARG A 287 7.10 -14.98 29.25
CA ARG A 287 6.08 -16.04 29.18
C ARG A 287 6.60 -17.29 28.47
N ASN A 288 7.42 -17.10 27.45
CA ASN A 288 7.96 -18.17 26.61
C ASN A 288 9.34 -18.66 27.07
N GLU A 289 9.84 -18.19 28.22
CA GLU A 289 11.11 -18.63 28.79
C GLU A 289 11.12 -20.15 28.95
N GLY A 290 12.19 -20.79 28.44
CA GLY A 290 12.33 -22.26 28.47
C GLY A 290 11.63 -23.01 27.32
N LEU A 291 10.82 -22.34 26.49
CA LEU A 291 10.31 -22.95 25.26
C LEU A 291 11.41 -23.02 24.19
N ALA A 292 11.39 -24.08 23.40
CA ALA A 292 12.32 -24.23 22.27
C ALA A 292 12.15 -23.07 21.26
N GLU A 293 13.27 -22.64 20.68
CA GLU A 293 13.26 -21.66 19.61
C GLU A 293 12.48 -22.14 18.37
N SER A 294 11.85 -21.19 17.66
CA SER A 294 11.18 -21.48 16.39
C SER A 294 12.21 -21.95 15.35
N ARG A 295 11.89 -23.05 14.68
CA ARG A 295 12.75 -23.61 13.63
C ARG A 295 12.31 -23.11 12.26
N TYR A 296 13.28 -22.86 11.38
CA TYR A 296 13.00 -22.58 9.98
C TYR A 296 12.43 -23.82 9.27
N PHE A 297 11.60 -23.60 8.28
CA PHE A 297 11.21 -24.69 7.38
C PHE A 297 12.43 -25.28 6.68
N ARG A 298 12.36 -26.57 6.35
CA ARG A 298 13.45 -27.29 5.69
C ARG A 298 13.57 -26.98 4.19
N SER A 299 12.53 -26.41 3.59
CA SER A 299 12.48 -26.03 2.18
C SER A 299 11.28 -25.11 1.92
N SER A 300 11.32 -24.32 0.82
CA SER A 300 10.19 -23.53 0.33
C SER A 300 8.96 -24.41 0.08
N LYS A 301 9.11 -25.63 -0.44
CA LYS A 301 8.01 -26.59 -0.61
C LYS A 301 7.28 -26.88 0.71
N ALA A 302 8.03 -27.07 1.80
CA ALA A 302 7.44 -27.34 3.12
C ALA A 302 6.73 -26.09 3.67
N GLN A 303 7.30 -24.92 3.51
CA GLN A 303 6.72 -23.63 3.90
C GLN A 303 5.44 -23.36 3.11
N ILE A 304 5.45 -23.50 1.79
CA ILE A 304 4.27 -23.31 0.91
C ILE A 304 3.13 -24.24 1.30
N ALA A 305 3.43 -25.53 1.52
CA ALA A 305 2.42 -26.49 1.95
C ALA A 305 1.82 -26.15 3.33
N ARG A 306 2.60 -25.52 4.21
CA ARG A 306 2.12 -25.00 5.50
C ARG A 306 1.29 -23.73 5.31
N SER A 307 1.76 -22.76 4.55
CA SER A 307 1.06 -21.49 4.27
C SER A 307 -0.33 -21.73 3.71
N LYS A 308 -0.48 -22.67 2.77
CA LYS A 308 -1.79 -23.04 2.21
C LYS A 308 -2.76 -23.55 3.28
N ARG A 309 -2.31 -24.36 4.22
CA ARG A 309 -3.16 -24.84 5.33
C ARG A 309 -3.51 -23.73 6.31
N ASP A 310 -2.55 -22.86 6.59
CA ASP A 310 -2.71 -21.75 7.50
C ASP A 310 -3.72 -20.72 6.95
N GLU A 311 -3.66 -20.38 5.66
CA GLU A 311 -4.60 -19.47 5.00
C GLU A 311 -6.06 -20.00 5.13
N ILE A 312 -6.30 -21.27 4.83
CA ILE A 312 -7.61 -21.92 5.00
C ILE A 312 -8.05 -21.91 6.48
N SER A 313 -7.12 -22.14 7.40
CA SER A 313 -7.38 -22.13 8.83
C SER A 313 -7.75 -20.75 9.34
N ILE A 314 -7.09 -19.70 8.84
CA ILE A 314 -7.35 -18.30 9.17
C ILE A 314 -8.77 -17.91 8.72
N ARG A 315 -9.19 -18.22 7.48
CA ARG A 315 -10.56 -17.98 7.01
C ARG A 315 -11.61 -18.61 7.95
N ARG A 316 -11.43 -19.87 8.28
CA ARG A 316 -12.32 -20.57 9.21
C ARG A 316 -12.29 -20.00 10.64
N PHE A 317 -11.15 -19.44 11.04
CA PHE A 317 -11.02 -18.81 12.34
C PHE A 317 -11.82 -17.51 12.41
N LEU A 318 -11.76 -16.66 11.38
CA LEU A 318 -12.53 -15.41 11.27
C LEU A 318 -14.04 -15.68 11.43
N GLU A 319 -14.56 -16.66 10.67
CA GLU A 319 -15.98 -17.02 10.72
C GLU A 319 -16.39 -17.64 12.06
N ARG A 320 -15.61 -18.61 12.56
CA ARG A 320 -15.90 -19.31 13.83
C ARG A 320 -15.87 -18.37 15.04
N LYS A 321 -15.01 -17.36 15.01
CA LYS A 321 -14.87 -16.37 16.09
C LYS A 321 -15.82 -15.18 15.91
N ASP A 322 -16.63 -15.17 14.87
CA ASP A 322 -17.54 -14.08 14.53
C ASP A 322 -16.85 -12.71 14.41
N ILE A 323 -15.65 -12.72 13.79
CA ILE A 323 -14.81 -11.53 13.64
C ILE A 323 -15.14 -10.77 12.36
N MET A 324 -15.27 -11.49 11.23
CA MET A 324 -15.42 -10.92 9.89
C MET A 324 -16.03 -11.95 8.95
N SER A 325 -16.86 -11.52 8.00
CA SER A 325 -17.41 -12.36 6.94
C SER A 325 -16.35 -12.61 5.86
N VAL A 326 -16.22 -13.86 5.42
CA VAL A 326 -15.33 -14.21 4.30
C VAL A 326 -16.17 -14.44 3.05
N PRO A 327 -16.11 -13.56 2.03
CA PRO A 327 -16.91 -13.72 0.82
C PRO A 327 -16.61 -15.04 0.10
N VAL A 328 -17.64 -15.77 -0.31
CA VAL A 328 -17.49 -17.09 -0.96
C VAL A 328 -16.83 -17.01 -2.34
N TRP A 329 -16.88 -15.85 -2.99
CA TRP A 329 -16.25 -15.61 -4.29
C TRP A 329 -14.75 -15.27 -4.17
N LEU A 330 -14.29 -14.86 -2.99
CA LEU A 330 -12.90 -14.43 -2.77
C LEU A 330 -11.94 -15.62 -2.92
N GLN A 331 -11.03 -15.53 -3.88
CA GLN A 331 -10.04 -16.56 -4.16
C GLN A 331 -9.00 -16.66 -3.03
N HIS A 332 -8.03 -17.57 -3.14
CA HIS A 332 -7.03 -17.82 -2.11
C HIS A 332 -5.79 -16.90 -2.28
N TYR A 333 -5.11 -16.66 -1.16
CA TYR A 333 -3.77 -16.10 -1.12
C TYR A 333 -2.73 -17.22 -0.93
N ASN A 334 -1.90 -17.45 -1.94
CA ASN A 334 -0.98 -18.57 -2.00
C ASN A 334 0.48 -18.11 -1.98
N ASN A 335 1.35 -18.85 -1.28
CA ASN A 335 2.78 -18.67 -1.42
C ASN A 335 3.31 -19.56 -2.56
N LEU A 336 4.22 -19.04 -3.38
CA LEU A 336 4.91 -19.76 -4.44
C LEU A 336 6.42 -19.43 -4.43
N PRO A 337 7.28 -20.27 -5.04
CA PRO A 337 8.68 -19.93 -5.24
C PRO A 337 8.81 -18.73 -6.17
N ILE A 338 9.81 -17.87 -5.96
CA ILE A 338 10.10 -16.76 -6.87
C ILE A 338 10.41 -17.31 -8.27
N PRO A 339 9.69 -16.88 -9.33
CA PRO A 339 9.97 -17.30 -10.69
C PRO A 339 11.39 -16.87 -11.13
N PRO A 340 12.13 -17.69 -11.88
CA PRO A 340 13.48 -17.33 -12.34
C PRO A 340 13.56 -16.03 -13.13
N TRP A 341 12.51 -15.67 -13.87
CA TRP A 341 12.43 -14.42 -14.63
C TRP A 341 12.15 -13.18 -13.78
N LEU A 342 11.58 -13.34 -12.57
CA LEU A 342 11.32 -12.26 -11.64
C LEU A 342 12.50 -12.04 -10.68
N ALA A 343 13.18 -13.11 -10.29
CA ALA A 343 14.23 -13.08 -9.26
C ALA A 343 15.28 -11.96 -9.45
N PRO A 344 15.79 -11.64 -10.65
CA PRO A 344 16.77 -10.58 -10.83
C PRO A 344 16.25 -9.17 -10.51
N LEU A 345 14.93 -8.95 -10.63
CA LEU A 345 14.27 -7.67 -10.34
C LEU A 345 13.46 -7.68 -9.04
N SER A 346 13.52 -8.74 -8.24
CA SER A 346 12.74 -8.87 -7.00
C SER A 346 13.03 -7.80 -5.93
N HIS A 347 14.12 -7.04 -6.09
CA HIS A 347 14.48 -5.90 -5.24
C HIS A 347 13.72 -4.60 -5.61
N MET A 348 12.96 -4.61 -6.70
CA MET A 348 12.22 -3.42 -7.17
C MET A 348 10.90 -3.18 -6.43
N GLY A 349 10.46 -4.11 -5.58
CA GLY A 349 9.25 -3.98 -4.79
C GLY A 349 8.88 -5.25 -4.04
N VAL A 350 7.72 -5.25 -3.38
CA VAL A 350 7.18 -6.45 -2.70
C VAL A 350 6.75 -7.48 -3.74
N ASN A 351 7.09 -8.75 -3.48
CA ASN A 351 6.92 -9.83 -4.45
C ASN A 351 5.51 -10.46 -4.36
N ASP A 352 4.48 -9.62 -4.21
CA ASP A 352 3.08 -10.03 -4.08
C ASP A 352 2.25 -9.58 -5.28
N ASP A 353 1.65 -10.55 -5.98
CA ASP A 353 0.58 -10.31 -6.96
C ASP A 353 -0.77 -10.44 -6.25
N LEU A 354 -1.31 -9.32 -5.81
CA LEU A 354 -2.60 -9.26 -5.10
C LEU A 354 -3.81 -9.29 -6.03
N THR A 355 -3.64 -9.66 -7.30
CA THR A 355 -4.65 -9.58 -8.36
C THR A 355 -4.97 -8.14 -8.78
N SER A 356 -6.18 -7.90 -9.28
CA SER A 356 -6.64 -6.58 -9.73
C SER A 356 -8.14 -6.61 -10.05
N GLU A 357 -8.73 -5.47 -10.41
CA GLU A 357 -10.15 -5.35 -10.75
C GLU A 357 -10.60 -6.37 -11.82
N THR A 358 -9.77 -6.58 -12.85
CA THR A 358 -10.11 -7.51 -13.95
C THR A 358 -9.76 -8.97 -13.66
N ARG A 359 -9.06 -9.25 -12.54
CA ARG A 359 -8.55 -10.59 -12.18
C ARG A 359 -9.09 -11.11 -10.85
N LEU A 360 -10.27 -10.66 -10.41
CA LEU A 360 -10.88 -11.07 -9.14
C LEU A 360 -11.17 -12.58 -9.03
N ASN A 361 -11.18 -13.29 -10.14
CA ASN A 361 -11.36 -14.75 -10.20
C ASN A 361 -10.03 -15.52 -10.12
N GLU A 362 -8.90 -14.84 -9.97
CA GLU A 362 -7.58 -15.44 -9.81
C GLU A 362 -7.15 -15.47 -8.33
N ASN A 363 -6.29 -16.43 -7.98
CA ASN A 363 -5.65 -16.42 -6.68
C ASN A 363 -4.60 -15.31 -6.60
N ALA A 364 -4.50 -14.66 -5.45
CA ALA A 364 -3.34 -13.85 -5.13
C ALA A 364 -2.13 -14.73 -4.82
N VAL A 365 -0.93 -14.22 -5.10
CA VAL A 365 0.32 -14.94 -4.93
C VAL A 365 1.37 -14.09 -4.26
N SER A 366 2.01 -14.64 -3.23
CA SER A 366 3.24 -14.12 -2.66
C SER A 366 4.42 -15.01 -3.06
N TYR A 367 5.43 -14.44 -3.66
CA TYR A 367 6.63 -15.18 -4.03
C TYR A 367 7.65 -15.15 -2.89
N ILE A 368 8.00 -16.34 -2.36
CA ILE A 368 8.87 -16.49 -1.20
C ILE A 368 10.23 -17.08 -1.58
N PRO A 369 11.31 -16.64 -0.91
CA PRO A 369 12.65 -17.26 -1.05
C PRO A 369 12.74 -18.62 -0.35
N GLU A 370 13.84 -19.33 -0.57
CA GLU A 370 14.17 -20.53 0.23
C GLU A 370 14.37 -20.15 1.72
N PRO A 371 13.75 -20.88 2.66
CA PRO A 371 13.81 -20.55 4.08
C PRO A 371 15.22 -20.77 4.65
N GLY A 372 15.65 -19.84 5.52
CA GLY A 372 16.95 -19.92 6.18
C GLY A 372 17.20 -18.76 7.15
N PRO A 373 18.30 -18.83 7.93
CA PRO A 373 18.63 -17.82 8.93
C PRO A 373 19.14 -16.49 8.35
N ASN A 374 19.65 -16.51 7.11
CA ASN A 374 20.28 -15.36 6.45
C ASN A 374 19.30 -14.55 5.59
N LEU A 375 18.01 -14.73 5.83
CA LEU A 375 16.97 -13.95 5.15
C LEU A 375 16.81 -12.57 5.80
N ALA A 376 16.38 -11.60 5.00
CA ALA A 376 15.93 -10.31 5.47
C ALA A 376 14.82 -10.45 6.52
N TYR A 377 14.66 -9.44 7.36
CA TYR A 377 13.84 -9.44 8.58
C TYR A 377 12.45 -10.08 8.42
N PHE A 378 11.65 -9.64 7.45
CA PHE A 378 10.30 -10.17 7.24
C PHE A 378 10.30 -11.60 6.68
N ASN A 379 11.15 -11.89 5.71
CA ASN A 379 11.28 -13.23 5.13
C ASN A 379 11.78 -14.25 6.16
N ARG A 380 12.67 -13.85 7.06
CA ARG A 380 13.16 -14.69 8.16
C ARG A 380 12.02 -15.05 9.12
N SER A 381 11.16 -14.10 9.45
CA SER A 381 9.98 -14.33 10.29
C SER A 381 8.98 -15.29 9.62
N SER A 382 8.68 -15.08 8.34
CA SER A 382 7.82 -15.96 7.55
C SER A 382 8.38 -17.39 7.40
N ALA A 383 9.71 -17.53 7.36
CA ALA A 383 10.38 -18.84 7.30
C ALA A 383 10.29 -19.62 8.63
N GLN A 384 9.88 -19.00 9.73
CA GLN A 384 9.59 -19.63 11.02
C GLN A 384 8.11 -19.92 11.20
N ASP A 385 7.26 -18.91 10.95
CA ASP A 385 5.80 -19.04 10.92
C ASP A 385 5.23 -18.09 9.83
N PRO A 386 4.54 -18.60 8.80
CA PRO A 386 4.03 -17.75 7.72
C PRO A 386 2.77 -16.95 8.10
N ARG A 387 2.07 -17.30 9.21
CA ARG A 387 0.77 -16.71 9.57
C ARG A 387 0.82 -15.19 9.78
N PRO A 388 1.82 -14.58 10.44
CA PRO A 388 1.88 -13.13 10.56
C PRO A 388 1.86 -12.41 9.21
N ILE A 389 2.61 -12.91 8.22
CA ILE A 389 2.64 -12.33 6.88
C ILE A 389 1.35 -12.64 6.11
N ILE A 390 0.80 -13.87 6.20
CA ILE A 390 -0.49 -14.20 5.58
C ILE A 390 -1.61 -13.30 6.09
N ILE A 391 -1.62 -12.96 7.37
CA ILE A 391 -2.61 -12.07 7.97
C ILE A 391 -2.46 -10.65 7.40
N HIS A 392 -1.26 -10.14 7.30
CA HIS A 392 -0.97 -8.79 6.82
C HIS A 392 -1.22 -8.67 5.31
N GLU A 393 -0.55 -9.48 4.51
CA GLU A 393 -0.58 -9.39 3.04
C GLU A 393 -1.80 -10.08 2.41
N GLY A 394 -2.32 -11.13 3.07
CA GLY A 394 -3.34 -12.00 2.52
C GLY A 394 -4.73 -11.79 3.14
N VAL A 395 -5.09 -12.65 4.11
CA VAL A 395 -6.43 -12.71 4.72
C VAL A 395 -6.31 -12.61 6.25
N PRO A 396 -6.95 -11.60 6.87
CA PRO A 396 -7.88 -10.59 6.31
C PRO A 396 -7.22 -9.24 5.94
N GLY A 397 -5.93 -9.22 5.60
CA GLY A 397 -5.17 -8.00 5.29
C GLY A 397 -5.33 -7.51 3.84
N HIS A 398 -4.22 -7.12 3.20
CA HIS A 398 -4.20 -6.38 1.94
C HIS A 398 -4.96 -7.04 0.80
N TYR A 399 -4.68 -8.31 0.48
CA TYR A 399 -5.40 -9.01 -0.59
C TYR A 399 -6.92 -9.02 -0.34
N PHE A 400 -7.33 -9.33 0.88
CA PHE A 400 -8.74 -9.40 1.26
C PHE A 400 -9.43 -8.05 1.06
N GLN A 401 -8.85 -6.98 1.62
CA GLN A 401 -9.37 -5.63 1.52
C GLN A 401 -9.40 -5.14 0.07
N MET A 402 -8.30 -5.32 -0.68
CA MET A 402 -8.20 -4.85 -2.06
C MET A 402 -9.19 -5.55 -2.98
N ALA A 403 -9.33 -6.88 -2.88
CA ALA A 403 -10.26 -7.63 -3.72
C ALA A 403 -11.72 -7.20 -3.46
N ILE A 404 -12.10 -6.96 -2.19
CA ILE A 404 -13.44 -6.47 -1.85
C ILE A 404 -13.64 -5.03 -2.36
N SER A 405 -12.62 -4.18 -2.22
CA SER A 405 -12.64 -2.81 -2.72
C SER A 405 -12.83 -2.76 -4.24
N TRP A 406 -12.10 -3.59 -5.00
CA TRP A 406 -12.28 -3.67 -6.46
C TRP A 406 -13.65 -4.21 -6.89
N ALA A 407 -14.30 -5.00 -6.06
CA ALA A 407 -15.68 -5.46 -6.29
C ALA A 407 -16.75 -4.39 -5.95
N ASN A 408 -16.36 -3.26 -5.35
CA ASN A 408 -17.29 -2.19 -5.00
C ASN A 408 -17.96 -1.61 -6.24
N LYS A 409 -19.27 -1.37 -6.17
CA LYS A 409 -20.06 -0.82 -7.30
C LYS A 409 -19.84 0.67 -7.51
N ASN A 410 -19.44 1.40 -6.46
CA ASN A 410 -19.10 2.82 -6.57
C ASN A 410 -17.70 2.98 -7.19
N PRO A 411 -17.57 3.54 -8.40
CA PRO A 411 -16.29 3.68 -9.09
C PRO A 411 -15.29 4.56 -8.33
N ILE A 412 -15.75 5.51 -7.51
CA ILE A 412 -14.87 6.35 -6.70
C ILE A 412 -14.20 5.49 -5.63
N ARG A 413 -14.97 4.73 -4.87
CA ARG A 413 -14.47 3.87 -3.78
C ARG A 413 -13.65 2.68 -4.30
N ARG A 414 -13.97 2.20 -5.50
CA ARG A 414 -13.23 1.15 -6.18
C ARG A 414 -11.80 1.54 -6.53
N HIS A 415 -11.61 2.76 -7.02
CA HIS A 415 -10.34 3.25 -7.54
C HIS A 415 -9.58 4.18 -6.58
N PHE A 416 -10.24 4.62 -5.50
CA PHE A 416 -9.56 5.43 -4.50
C PHE A 416 -8.57 4.59 -3.72
N PHE A 417 -7.39 5.16 -3.52
CA PHE A 417 -6.30 4.54 -2.78
C PHE A 417 -5.69 5.53 -1.78
N ASP A 418 -5.47 5.07 -0.57
CA ASP A 418 -4.64 5.74 0.43
C ASP A 418 -3.97 4.72 1.35
N SER A 419 -2.70 4.93 1.67
CA SER A 419 -1.91 4.03 2.50
C SER A 419 -2.43 3.93 3.95
N GLY A 420 -3.04 5.00 4.49
CA GLY A 420 -3.56 5.03 5.85
C GLY A 420 -4.55 3.91 6.15
N PRO A 421 -5.67 3.78 5.42
CA PRO A 421 -6.60 2.68 5.63
C PRO A 421 -6.03 1.31 5.23
N ILE A 422 -5.13 1.23 4.26
CA ILE A 422 -4.61 -0.05 3.76
C ILE A 422 -3.59 -0.63 4.74
N GLU A 423 -2.52 0.09 5.05
CA GLU A 423 -1.51 -0.34 5.99
C GLU A 423 -2.06 -0.38 7.43
N GLY A 424 -2.96 0.56 7.74
CA GLY A 424 -3.68 0.57 9.02
C GLY A 424 -4.44 -0.72 9.25
N ILE A 425 -5.18 -1.24 8.26
CA ILE A 425 -5.88 -2.53 8.32
C ILE A 425 -4.88 -3.69 8.40
N GLY A 426 -3.88 -3.75 7.52
CA GLY A 426 -2.88 -4.81 7.54
C GLY A 426 -2.23 -4.96 8.92
N PHE A 427 -1.86 -3.85 9.54
CA PHE A 427 -1.28 -3.86 10.87
C PHE A 427 -2.32 -4.09 12.00
N TYR A 428 -3.52 -3.55 11.87
CA TYR A 428 -4.62 -3.77 12.82
C TYR A 428 -4.98 -5.25 12.92
N VAL A 429 -5.10 -5.95 11.79
CA VAL A 429 -5.49 -7.37 11.81
C VAL A 429 -4.41 -8.29 12.39
N GLU A 430 -3.12 -7.90 12.36
CA GLU A 430 -2.07 -8.63 13.07
C GLU A 430 -2.36 -8.68 14.58
N GLU A 431 -2.65 -7.53 15.20
CA GLU A 431 -2.97 -7.45 16.63
C GLU A 431 -4.35 -8.07 16.92
N LEU A 432 -5.35 -7.84 16.08
CA LEU A 432 -6.68 -8.44 16.20
C LEU A 432 -6.60 -9.97 16.30
N MET A 433 -5.88 -10.62 15.39
CA MET A 433 -5.74 -12.07 15.35
C MET A 433 -4.92 -12.61 16.54
N LEU A 434 -3.93 -11.84 16.99
CA LEU A 434 -3.16 -12.12 18.20
C LEU A 434 -4.09 -12.16 19.43
N GLN A 435 -4.92 -11.11 19.62
CA GLN A 435 -5.82 -10.99 20.77
C GLN A 435 -6.94 -12.04 20.76
N HIS A 436 -7.39 -12.50 19.59
CA HIS A 436 -8.40 -13.56 19.47
C HIS A 436 -7.83 -14.99 19.61
N GLY A 437 -6.50 -15.14 19.81
CA GLY A 437 -5.86 -16.42 20.14
C GLY A 437 -5.47 -17.26 18.93
N LEU A 438 -5.26 -16.68 17.75
CA LEU A 438 -4.82 -17.44 16.57
C LEU A 438 -3.45 -18.12 16.76
N PHE A 439 -2.60 -17.58 17.62
CA PHE A 439 -1.21 -18.03 17.84
C PHE A 439 -1.02 -18.84 19.13
N GLU A 440 -2.09 -19.28 19.80
CA GLU A 440 -1.99 -20.04 21.07
C GLU A 440 -1.28 -21.39 20.89
N ASP A 441 -1.37 -22.00 19.72
CA ASP A 441 -0.68 -23.27 19.38
C ASP A 441 0.83 -23.11 19.15
N ARG A 442 1.31 -21.88 18.96
CA ARG A 442 2.72 -21.53 18.72
C ARG A 442 3.11 -20.22 19.43
N PRO A 443 3.38 -20.28 20.72
CA PRO A 443 3.62 -19.07 21.52
C PRO A 443 4.75 -18.19 20.99
N ARG A 444 5.82 -18.78 20.41
CA ARG A 444 6.93 -18.02 19.80
C ARG A 444 6.50 -17.14 18.61
N SER A 445 5.41 -17.49 17.92
CA SER A 445 4.87 -16.67 16.83
C SER A 445 4.28 -15.34 17.33
N ARG A 446 3.88 -15.27 18.61
CA ARG A 446 3.43 -14.04 19.25
C ARG A 446 4.58 -13.04 19.40
N GLU A 447 5.80 -13.53 19.64
CA GLU A 447 7.01 -12.67 19.67
C GLU A 447 7.26 -12.00 18.30
N ILE A 448 6.97 -12.69 17.19
CA ILE A 448 7.06 -12.12 15.84
C ILE A 448 6.12 -10.92 15.71
N ILE A 449 4.85 -11.08 16.11
CA ILE A 449 3.87 -9.97 16.07
C ILE A 449 4.34 -8.79 16.91
N TYR A 450 4.79 -9.00 18.16
CA TYR A 450 5.27 -7.92 19.00
C TYR A 450 6.55 -7.26 18.44
N SER A 451 7.44 -8.04 17.80
CA SER A 451 8.59 -7.47 17.09
C SER A 451 8.17 -6.56 15.93
N PHE A 452 7.15 -6.97 15.17
CA PHE A 452 6.57 -6.14 14.11
C PHE A 452 5.90 -4.88 14.68
N MET A 453 5.21 -4.98 15.82
CA MET A 453 4.60 -3.82 16.48
C MET A 453 5.66 -2.79 16.90
N ARG A 454 6.80 -3.23 17.44
CA ARG A 454 7.93 -2.35 17.77
C ARG A 454 8.43 -1.59 16.54
N LEU A 455 8.66 -2.30 15.44
CA LEU A 455 9.12 -1.68 14.20
C LEU A 455 8.13 -0.61 13.71
N ARG A 456 6.82 -0.94 13.65
CA ARG A 456 5.81 -0.01 13.12
C ARG A 456 5.63 1.23 14.01
N ALA A 457 5.83 1.11 15.31
CA ALA A 457 5.86 2.28 16.20
C ALA A 457 7.04 3.21 15.88
N LEU A 458 8.25 2.64 15.62
CA LEU A 458 9.42 3.43 15.22
C LEU A 458 9.30 4.05 13.83
N ARG A 459 8.55 3.42 12.93
CA ARG A 459 8.29 3.99 11.59
C ARG A 459 7.64 5.36 11.66
N VAL A 460 6.83 5.65 12.70
CA VAL A 460 6.26 6.99 12.92
C VAL A 460 7.36 8.02 13.19
N ASP A 461 8.30 7.69 14.07
CA ASP A 461 9.45 8.56 14.39
C ASP A 461 10.32 8.82 13.16
N VAL A 462 10.61 7.75 12.40
CA VAL A 462 11.45 7.81 11.19
C VAL A 462 10.80 8.67 10.12
N ASP A 463 9.53 8.43 9.78
CA ASP A 463 8.81 9.18 8.73
C ASP A 463 8.75 10.67 9.04
N VAL A 464 8.22 11.01 10.22
CA VAL A 464 8.09 12.41 10.64
C VAL A 464 9.45 13.12 10.63
N LYS A 465 10.48 12.50 11.20
CA LYS A 465 11.81 13.14 11.30
C LYS A 465 12.53 13.23 9.97
N LEU A 466 12.40 12.27 9.07
CA LEU A 466 12.90 12.38 7.69
C LEU A 466 12.17 13.50 6.94
N ALA A 467 10.83 13.52 7.00
CA ALA A 467 10.03 14.54 6.32
C ALA A 467 10.34 15.96 6.81
N LEU A 468 10.60 16.13 8.09
CA LEU A 468 10.99 17.42 8.71
C LEU A 468 12.48 17.77 8.55
N GLY A 469 13.31 16.86 8.02
CA GLY A 469 14.76 17.05 7.89
C GLY A 469 15.52 16.97 9.21
N MET A 470 14.98 16.27 10.21
CA MET A 470 15.60 16.03 11.50
C MET A 470 16.52 14.80 11.50
N TYR A 471 16.31 13.86 10.58
CA TYR A 471 17.19 12.72 10.31
C TYR A 471 17.79 12.83 8.90
N SER A 472 19.04 12.35 8.76
CA SER A 472 19.54 11.88 7.46
C SER A 472 19.02 10.46 7.21
N ILE A 473 19.12 9.99 5.98
CA ILE A 473 18.72 8.61 5.62
C ILE A 473 19.55 7.59 6.40
N GLU A 474 20.87 7.79 6.47
CA GLU A 474 21.80 6.93 7.21
C GLU A 474 21.51 6.98 8.72
N GLY A 475 21.16 8.18 9.26
CA GLY A 475 20.78 8.37 10.65
C GLY A 475 19.51 7.59 10.99
N ALA A 476 18.51 7.61 10.11
CA ALA A 476 17.27 6.85 10.26
C ALA A 476 17.52 5.34 10.17
N ALA A 477 18.33 4.88 9.20
CA ALA A 477 18.70 3.48 9.07
C ALA A 477 19.42 2.96 10.32
N LYS A 478 20.42 3.71 10.80
CA LYS A 478 21.14 3.38 12.04
C LYS A 478 20.20 3.30 13.25
N PHE A 479 19.27 4.25 13.37
CA PHE A 479 18.29 4.24 14.45
C PHE A 479 17.42 2.97 14.43
N LEU A 480 16.95 2.55 13.25
CA LEU A 480 16.17 1.32 13.08
C LEU A 480 17.00 0.08 13.43
N GLU A 481 18.24 -0.01 12.94
CA GLU A 481 19.16 -1.13 13.17
C GLU A 481 19.49 -1.31 14.66
N GLU A 482 19.78 -0.21 15.37
CA GLU A 482 20.15 -0.22 16.79
C GLU A 482 18.95 -0.49 17.71
N THR A 483 17.74 -0.20 17.27
CA THR A 483 16.54 -0.21 18.13
C THR A 483 15.66 -1.45 17.92
N VAL A 484 15.65 -2.02 16.73
CA VAL A 484 14.96 -3.28 16.40
C VAL A 484 16.01 -4.28 15.90
N PRO A 485 15.90 -5.59 16.19
CA PRO A 485 16.85 -6.60 15.68
C PRO A 485 16.70 -6.81 14.16
N MET A 486 16.93 -5.75 13.40
CA MET A 486 16.82 -5.65 11.96
C MET A 486 18.22 -5.75 11.34
N ASP A 487 18.32 -6.35 10.18
CA ASP A 487 19.55 -6.32 9.41
C ASP A 487 19.77 -4.96 8.75
N HIS A 488 21.03 -4.59 8.53
CA HIS A 488 21.41 -3.30 7.97
C HIS A 488 20.76 -3.02 6.61
N GLU A 489 20.69 -4.02 5.74
CA GLU A 489 20.10 -3.85 4.40
C GLU A 489 18.62 -3.50 4.47
N THR A 490 17.86 -4.19 5.34
CA THR A 490 16.44 -3.88 5.58
C THR A 490 16.28 -2.48 6.19
N ALA A 491 17.09 -2.10 7.18
CA ALA A 491 17.02 -0.79 7.82
C ALA A 491 17.31 0.36 6.83
N LEU A 492 18.32 0.18 5.98
CA LEU A 492 18.69 1.15 4.95
C LEU A 492 17.61 1.25 3.87
N TRP A 493 17.05 0.10 3.45
CA TRP A 493 15.95 0.08 2.49
C TRP A 493 14.72 0.84 3.02
N GLU A 494 14.32 0.60 4.28
CA GLU A 494 13.21 1.33 4.92
C GLU A 494 13.46 2.84 4.97
N ALA A 495 14.63 3.27 5.44
CA ALA A 495 14.97 4.69 5.52
C ALA A 495 14.97 5.38 4.15
N ARG A 496 15.47 4.70 3.10
CA ARG A 496 15.44 5.17 1.72
C ARG A 496 14.00 5.27 1.21
N PHE A 497 13.21 4.22 1.38
CA PHE A 497 11.82 4.19 0.94
C PHE A 497 11.00 5.31 1.57
N PHE A 498 11.10 5.50 2.89
CA PHE A 498 10.35 6.55 3.58
C PHE A 498 10.85 7.96 3.29
N SER A 499 12.11 8.14 2.89
CA SER A 499 12.59 9.44 2.40
C SER A 499 12.01 9.82 1.03
N LEU A 500 11.68 8.83 0.20
CA LEU A 500 11.04 9.02 -1.12
C LEU A 500 9.53 9.20 -1.01
N THR A 501 8.91 8.64 0.04
CA THR A 501 7.45 8.55 0.23
C THR A 501 7.02 9.12 1.59
N PRO A 502 7.26 10.43 1.88
CA PRO A 502 6.87 11.02 3.16
C PRO A 502 5.37 10.82 3.45
N GLY A 503 5.05 10.32 4.65
CA GLY A 503 3.69 9.98 5.08
C GLY A 503 3.32 8.52 4.90
N GLN A 504 4.16 7.71 4.24
CA GLN A 504 3.90 6.28 4.07
C GLN A 504 4.12 5.49 5.37
N ALA A 505 5.22 5.73 6.08
CA ALA A 505 5.58 4.92 7.24
C ALA A 505 4.67 5.14 8.46
N ILE A 506 4.04 6.32 8.60
CA ILE A 506 3.05 6.55 9.67
C ILE A 506 1.77 5.77 9.46
N SER A 507 1.43 5.41 8.23
CA SER A 507 0.14 4.81 7.84
C SER A 507 -0.17 3.53 8.63
N TYR A 508 0.83 2.71 8.91
CA TYR A 508 0.70 1.48 9.71
C TYR A 508 0.16 1.76 11.11
N GLN A 509 0.95 2.48 11.90
CA GLN A 509 0.64 2.69 13.33
C GLN A 509 -0.52 3.64 13.51
N ILE A 510 -0.55 4.75 12.78
CA ILE A 510 -1.59 5.76 12.92
C ILE A 510 -2.92 5.25 12.37
N GLY A 511 -2.92 4.57 11.23
CA GLY A 511 -4.13 3.93 10.68
C GLY A 511 -4.71 2.90 11.66
N LYS A 512 -3.87 2.04 12.26
CA LYS A 512 -4.32 1.11 13.30
C LYS A 512 -4.97 1.84 14.50
N LEU A 513 -4.33 2.90 15.00
CA LEU A 513 -4.86 3.65 16.14
C LEU A 513 -6.19 4.33 15.82
N GLN A 514 -6.34 4.87 14.62
CA GLN A 514 -7.62 5.43 14.16
C GLN A 514 -8.72 4.36 14.05
N ILE A 515 -8.41 3.15 13.54
CA ILE A 515 -9.35 2.01 13.50
C ILE A 515 -9.78 1.63 14.92
N MET A 516 -8.84 1.52 15.85
CA MET A 516 -9.15 1.18 17.24
C MET A 516 -10.00 2.27 17.93
N SER A 517 -9.74 3.55 17.63
CA SER A 517 -10.58 4.65 18.12
C SER A 517 -12.01 4.54 17.58
N LEU A 518 -12.18 4.29 16.29
CA LEU A 518 -13.49 4.14 15.67
C LEU A 518 -14.28 2.93 16.27
N ILE A 519 -13.60 1.83 16.59
CA ILE A 519 -14.23 0.70 17.31
C ILE A 519 -14.72 1.12 18.70
N ALA A 520 -13.90 1.87 19.44
CA ALA A 520 -14.26 2.33 20.79
C ALA A 520 -15.48 3.26 20.74
N ASP A 521 -15.50 4.21 19.81
CA ASP A 521 -16.60 5.15 19.64
C ASP A 521 -17.87 4.46 19.14
N ALA A 522 -17.75 3.50 18.22
CA ALA A 522 -18.86 2.66 17.75
C ALA A 522 -19.44 1.81 18.91
N ARG A 523 -18.60 1.28 19.79
CA ARG A 523 -19.06 0.55 20.99
C ARG A 523 -19.83 1.45 21.95
N VAL A 524 -19.42 2.71 22.11
CA VAL A 524 -20.14 3.69 22.92
C VAL A 524 -21.49 4.03 22.30
N GLU A 525 -21.53 4.31 20.99
CA GLU A 525 -22.75 4.72 20.26
C GLU A 525 -23.78 3.60 20.20
N PHE A 526 -23.38 2.39 19.81
CA PHE A 526 -24.31 1.27 19.63
C PHE A 526 -24.57 0.43 20.90
N GLY A 527 -23.79 0.65 21.96
CA GLY A 527 -23.97 -0.07 23.23
C GLY A 527 -23.95 -1.60 23.03
N ASP A 528 -24.96 -2.28 23.56
CA ASP A 528 -25.07 -3.75 23.46
C ASP A 528 -25.46 -4.24 22.04
N ASN A 529 -25.83 -3.35 21.14
CA ASN A 529 -26.08 -3.68 19.73
C ASN A 529 -24.80 -3.63 18.87
N PHE A 530 -23.65 -3.25 19.43
CA PHE A 530 -22.38 -3.27 18.70
C PHE A 530 -21.99 -4.69 18.32
N SER A 531 -21.63 -4.89 17.06
CA SER A 531 -21.11 -6.15 16.53
C SER A 531 -19.76 -5.90 15.86
N LEU A 532 -18.72 -6.57 16.35
CA LEU A 532 -17.38 -6.46 15.79
C LEU A 532 -17.37 -6.94 14.33
N ARG A 533 -18.07 -8.03 14.02
CA ARG A 533 -18.22 -8.54 12.65
C ARG A 533 -18.87 -7.52 11.73
N HIS A 534 -19.99 -6.94 12.15
CA HIS A 534 -20.70 -5.94 11.35
C HIS A 534 -19.82 -4.71 11.06
N TYR A 535 -19.06 -4.27 12.06
CA TYR A 535 -18.09 -3.17 11.88
C TYR A 535 -17.01 -3.52 10.86
N HIS A 536 -16.39 -4.71 10.96
CA HIS A 536 -15.35 -5.13 10.01
C HIS A 536 -15.91 -5.31 8.60
N ASP A 537 -17.09 -5.91 8.46
CA ASP A 537 -17.75 -6.06 7.16
C ASP A 537 -17.99 -4.68 6.52
N TYR A 538 -18.52 -3.70 7.29
CA TYR A 538 -18.67 -2.33 6.84
C TYR A 538 -17.33 -1.73 6.36
N MET A 539 -16.27 -1.86 7.16
CA MET A 539 -14.96 -1.29 6.86
C MET A 539 -14.37 -1.86 5.56
N MET A 540 -14.53 -3.16 5.32
CA MET A 540 -14.01 -3.82 4.12
C MET A 540 -14.85 -3.52 2.86
N GLU A 541 -16.18 -3.49 2.98
CA GLU A 541 -17.09 -3.29 1.84
C GLU A 541 -17.12 -1.86 1.32
N ASN A 542 -16.76 -0.87 2.15
CA ASN A 542 -16.80 0.54 1.80
C ASN A 542 -15.61 1.03 0.94
N GLY A 543 -14.60 0.18 0.72
CA GLY A 543 -13.37 0.57 0.01
C GLY A 543 -12.30 1.15 0.94
N ASN A 544 -11.22 1.65 0.34
CA ASN A 544 -10.05 2.14 1.08
C ASN A 544 -10.23 3.58 1.58
N ILE A 545 -11.31 3.83 2.32
CA ILE A 545 -11.67 5.17 2.79
C ILE A 545 -10.79 5.59 3.97
N PRO A 546 -10.20 6.79 3.99
CA PRO A 546 -9.52 7.35 5.16
C PRO A 546 -10.39 7.26 6.42
N ILE A 547 -9.79 6.84 7.54
CA ILE A 547 -10.54 6.46 8.75
C ILE A 547 -11.35 7.64 9.31
N ALA A 548 -10.88 8.87 9.20
CA ALA A 548 -11.64 10.06 9.60
C ALA A 548 -12.96 10.22 8.81
N LEU A 549 -12.97 9.81 7.52
CA LEU A 549 -14.21 9.80 6.72
C LEU A 549 -15.11 8.62 7.08
N GLN A 550 -14.53 7.45 7.40
CA GLN A 550 -15.31 6.30 7.90
C GLN A 550 -15.98 6.64 9.23
N HIS A 551 -15.27 7.35 10.12
CA HIS A 551 -15.81 7.83 11.39
C HIS A 551 -17.06 8.69 11.18
N TRP A 552 -16.96 9.66 10.27
CA TRP A 552 -18.09 10.49 9.90
C TRP A 552 -19.23 9.70 9.23
N GLU A 553 -18.92 8.82 8.30
CA GLU A 553 -19.95 8.07 7.57
C GLU A 553 -20.69 7.06 8.46
N TYR A 554 -19.95 6.35 9.34
CA TYR A 554 -20.48 5.28 10.17
C TYR A 554 -21.18 5.78 11.45
N LEU A 555 -20.63 6.80 12.11
CA LEU A 555 -21.11 7.30 13.40
C LEU A 555 -21.73 8.72 13.34
N GLU A 556 -21.74 9.38 12.18
CA GLU A 556 -22.12 10.79 12.02
C GLU A 556 -21.17 11.78 12.76
N GLU A 557 -20.05 11.30 13.27
CA GLU A 557 -19.10 12.05 14.06
C GLU A 557 -18.20 12.92 13.17
N THR A 558 -18.13 14.23 13.43
CA THR A 558 -17.40 15.20 12.60
C THR A 558 -16.15 15.77 13.26
N ASN A 559 -15.79 15.33 14.47
CA ASN A 559 -14.67 15.91 15.23
C ASN A 559 -13.34 15.83 14.48
N ASP A 560 -13.05 14.74 13.81
CA ASP A 560 -11.84 14.57 13.02
C ASP A 560 -11.83 15.49 11.80
N LEU A 561 -12.97 15.66 11.13
CA LEU A 561 -13.12 16.60 10.01
C LEU A 561 -12.91 18.05 10.46
N LEU A 562 -13.43 18.41 11.63
CA LEU A 562 -13.23 19.76 12.19
C LEU A 562 -11.75 20.03 12.46
N LYS A 563 -11.00 19.05 12.99
CA LYS A 563 -9.54 19.16 13.21
C LYS A 563 -8.78 19.33 11.88
N LEU A 564 -9.16 18.60 10.82
CA LEU A 564 -8.53 18.70 9.49
C LEU A 564 -8.60 20.11 8.92
N TRP A 565 -9.69 20.84 9.16
CA TRP A 565 -9.91 22.17 8.57
C TRP A 565 -9.75 23.34 9.55
N GLN A 566 -9.46 23.08 10.81
CA GLN A 566 -9.07 24.15 11.74
C GLN A 566 -7.71 24.73 11.32
N LYS A 567 -7.70 26.04 11.04
CA LYS A 567 -6.43 26.76 10.90
C LYS A 567 -5.80 26.83 12.28
N HIS A 568 -4.63 26.22 12.46
CA HIS A 568 -3.81 26.53 13.65
C HIS A 568 -3.42 28.02 13.57
N LYS A 569 -3.84 28.79 14.61
CA LYS A 569 -3.50 30.20 14.78
C LYS A 569 -2.04 30.37 15.17
#